data_c4b2ed9f2f2604c975eff861d11d9886
#
_entry.id   c4b2ed9f2f2604c975eff861d11d9886
#
_cell.length_a   1.000
_cell.length_b   1.000
_cell.length_c   1.000
_cell.angle_alpha   90.00
_cell.angle_beta   90.00
_cell.angle_gamma   90.00
#
_symmetry.space_group_name_H-M   'P 1'
#
loop_
_entity.id
_entity.type
_entity.pdbx_description
1 polymer ?
#
loop_
_entity_poly.entity_id
_entity_poly.type
_entity_poly.pdbx_seq_one_letter_code
_entity_poly.pdbx_strand_id
1 'polypeptide(L)'
;MLAVQNVTMRYGAKILFEDVTTTFNPGRRYGLTGPNGAGKSTFMKILAGELEQQTGTVQRPRKMGILRQDQFAFDAFRVIDTVIMGNAGLWKALQERDAIYEKAEMTDEDGMRVAELEGIVADEDGYTAEADAAVLLDGLGIPEALHERKMGELQGGQKVRVLLSQALFGNPEALLLDEPTNHLDLDSIHWLEEFLDRYKGTVVVISHDRHFLNNVCTHIADIDYQTIIQYTGGYDDMVMAKMQIRSRIESENAQREKKIAQLNEFIQRFAAGTRSSQVNSRRKEVERLQPSDLARSNIQRPFIKFNLGKPGGRYALECEGVKKGYDTAKDGTGGRHEVIKGFTAMVQRGEKVAIMGRNGIGKTTLLNALLANAPQVTEGGLKLDAGEVKWGHEANVGYFSQDFAESIPKGYDLVTWLHQFDPDATKEQIRGVMGQMLFRGEEGNKMTDVLSGGESCRLLFCKLMLQKPNILVLDEPTNHLDLEAVIALNDALQRYEGTILFVTHDEDIIDEVATRIWHLTDDGIEDFQGTYAEYMAPTGR
;
A
#
# COMPACT_ATOMS: atom_id res chain seq x y z
N MET A 1 -7.48 -9.77 -24.19
CA MET A 1 -8.43 -10.25 -23.16
C MET A 1 -7.65 -11.13 -22.18
N LEU A 2 -7.79 -10.89 -20.89
CA LEU A 2 -7.13 -11.65 -19.82
C LEU A 2 -8.21 -12.47 -19.10
N ALA A 3 -8.08 -13.81 -19.05
CA ALA A 3 -9.10 -14.67 -18.45
C ALA A 3 -8.47 -15.91 -17.79
N VAL A 4 -9.07 -16.35 -16.70
CA VAL A 4 -8.71 -17.59 -16.00
C VAL A 4 -9.91 -18.53 -15.97
N GLN A 5 -9.66 -19.84 -16.10
CA GLN A 5 -10.71 -20.88 -16.09
C GLN A 5 -10.27 -22.03 -15.18
N ASN A 6 -11.08 -22.30 -14.14
CA ASN A 6 -10.91 -23.37 -13.18
C ASN A 6 -9.52 -23.41 -12.54
N VAL A 7 -8.95 -22.22 -12.25
CA VAL A 7 -7.60 -22.08 -11.70
C VAL A 7 -7.63 -22.36 -10.21
N THR A 8 -6.77 -23.29 -9.78
CA THR A 8 -6.55 -23.63 -8.37
C THR A 8 -5.09 -23.44 -8.00
N MET A 9 -4.82 -22.90 -6.82
CA MET A 9 -3.49 -22.75 -6.25
C MET A 9 -3.49 -23.00 -4.75
N ARG A 10 -2.51 -23.81 -4.30
CA ARG A 10 -2.27 -24.11 -2.89
C ARG A 10 -0.79 -24.22 -2.58
N TYR A 11 -0.40 -23.87 -1.37
CA TYR A 11 0.94 -24.11 -0.83
C TYR A 11 0.87 -25.11 0.32
N GLY A 12 1.35 -26.33 0.07
CA GLY A 12 1.20 -27.43 1.03
C GLY A 12 -0.27 -27.72 1.34
N ALA A 13 -0.65 -27.61 2.61
CA ALA A 13 -2.04 -27.81 3.07
C ALA A 13 -2.91 -26.54 2.94
N LYS A 14 -2.31 -25.37 2.71
CA LYS A 14 -3.05 -24.09 2.61
C LYS A 14 -3.55 -23.89 1.19
N ILE A 15 -4.89 -23.89 1.03
CA ILE A 15 -5.54 -23.50 -0.23
C ILE A 15 -5.58 -21.97 -0.25
N LEU A 16 -5.06 -21.35 -1.32
CA LEU A 16 -5.18 -19.93 -1.55
C LEU A 16 -6.51 -19.63 -2.26
N PHE A 17 -6.75 -20.32 -3.38
CA PHE A 17 -8.00 -20.25 -4.12
C PHE A 17 -8.20 -21.53 -4.92
N GLU A 18 -9.48 -21.89 -5.17
CA GLU A 18 -9.90 -23.13 -5.81
C GLU A 18 -10.99 -22.85 -6.85
N ASP A 19 -10.87 -23.52 -8.01
CA ASP A 19 -11.81 -23.45 -9.14
C ASP A 19 -12.19 -22.02 -9.58
N VAL A 20 -11.23 -21.10 -9.55
CA VAL A 20 -11.46 -19.71 -9.94
C VAL A 20 -11.68 -19.62 -11.44
N THR A 21 -12.82 -19.07 -11.83
CA THR A 21 -13.14 -18.70 -13.21
C THR A 21 -13.55 -17.25 -13.23
N THR A 22 -12.73 -16.40 -13.88
CA THR A 22 -12.98 -14.97 -13.95
C THR A 22 -12.35 -14.35 -15.20
N THR A 23 -12.92 -13.24 -15.67
CA THR A 23 -12.49 -12.56 -16.89
C THR A 23 -12.25 -11.08 -16.60
N PHE A 24 -11.13 -10.57 -17.08
CA PHE A 24 -10.75 -9.17 -17.01
C PHE A 24 -10.88 -8.55 -18.41
N ASN A 25 -11.85 -7.67 -18.56
CA ASN A 25 -12.22 -7.11 -19.88
C ASN A 25 -11.41 -5.86 -20.21
N PRO A 26 -11.11 -5.60 -21.51
CA PRO A 26 -10.51 -4.34 -21.94
C PRO A 26 -11.35 -3.12 -21.56
N GLY A 27 -10.68 -2.00 -21.29
CA GLY A 27 -11.31 -0.75 -20.84
C GLY A 27 -11.87 -0.80 -19.42
N ARG A 28 -11.55 -1.84 -18.67
CA ARG A 28 -11.91 -1.97 -17.25
C ARG A 28 -10.68 -1.99 -16.37
N ARG A 29 -10.80 -1.40 -15.19
CA ARG A 29 -9.75 -1.33 -14.17
C ARG A 29 -10.22 -2.12 -12.96
N TYR A 30 -9.47 -3.17 -12.62
CA TYR A 30 -9.81 -4.12 -11.56
C TYR A 30 -8.86 -3.95 -10.40
N GLY A 31 -9.37 -3.60 -9.22
CA GLY A 31 -8.62 -3.67 -7.97
C GLY A 31 -8.65 -5.09 -7.42
N LEU A 32 -7.48 -5.71 -7.23
CA LEU A 32 -7.38 -7.03 -6.62
C LEU A 32 -7.16 -6.87 -5.12
N THR A 33 -8.18 -7.20 -4.34
CA THR A 33 -8.20 -7.02 -2.87
C THR A 33 -8.25 -8.35 -2.14
N GLY A 34 -8.08 -8.30 -0.83
CA GLY A 34 -8.12 -9.46 0.07
C GLY A 34 -7.08 -9.35 1.18
N PRO A 35 -7.21 -10.15 2.25
CA PRO A 35 -6.31 -10.08 3.40
C PRO A 35 -4.87 -10.45 3.04
N ASN A 36 -3.92 -10.07 3.90
CA ASN A 36 -2.53 -10.49 3.74
C ASN A 36 -2.42 -12.02 3.79
N GLY A 37 -1.67 -12.58 2.83
CA GLY A 37 -1.53 -14.02 2.67
C GLY A 37 -2.73 -14.73 2.02
N ALA A 38 -3.71 -13.99 1.45
CA ALA A 38 -4.81 -14.54 0.65
C ALA A 38 -4.37 -15.03 -0.74
N GLY A 39 -3.19 -14.57 -1.21
CA GLY A 39 -2.65 -15.01 -2.50
C GLY A 39 -2.74 -13.94 -3.60
N LYS A 40 -2.92 -12.65 -3.27
CA LYS A 40 -2.97 -11.54 -4.25
C LYS A 40 -1.77 -11.56 -5.21
N SER A 41 -0.56 -11.41 -4.70
CA SER A 41 0.66 -11.43 -5.52
C SER A 41 0.90 -12.78 -6.20
N THR A 42 0.46 -13.90 -5.60
CA THR A 42 0.50 -15.22 -6.24
C THR A 42 -0.41 -15.25 -7.47
N PHE A 43 -1.64 -14.75 -7.33
CA PHE A 43 -2.58 -14.67 -8.45
C PHE A 43 -2.08 -13.73 -9.55
N MET A 44 -1.49 -12.59 -9.17
CA MET A 44 -0.86 -11.66 -10.11
C MET A 44 0.26 -12.33 -10.90
N LYS A 45 1.16 -13.10 -10.24
CA LYS A 45 2.23 -13.87 -10.90
C LYS A 45 1.68 -14.95 -11.83
N ILE A 46 0.56 -15.58 -11.48
CA ILE A 46 -0.13 -16.52 -12.37
C ILE A 46 -0.68 -15.78 -13.60
N LEU A 47 -1.31 -14.61 -13.45
CA LEU A 47 -1.77 -13.79 -14.57
C LEU A 47 -0.60 -13.34 -15.46
N ALA A 48 0.53 -12.96 -14.86
CA ALA A 48 1.76 -12.57 -15.55
C ALA A 48 2.43 -13.73 -16.33
N GLY A 49 2.15 -14.97 -15.95
CA GLY A 49 2.84 -16.16 -16.49
C GLY A 49 4.19 -16.46 -15.85
N GLU A 50 4.48 -15.81 -14.72
CA GLU A 50 5.71 -16.03 -13.93
C GLU A 50 5.59 -17.23 -12.99
N LEU A 51 4.36 -17.65 -12.71
CA LEU A 51 4.06 -18.81 -11.86
C LEU A 51 3.02 -19.69 -12.56
N GLU A 52 3.28 -20.99 -12.63
CA GLU A 52 2.32 -21.96 -13.14
C GLU A 52 1.27 -22.31 -12.07
N GLN A 53 0.01 -22.31 -12.48
CA GLN A 53 -1.12 -22.78 -11.68
C GLN A 53 -1.11 -24.30 -11.58
N GLN A 54 -1.71 -24.86 -10.50
CA GLN A 54 -1.79 -26.32 -10.33
C GLN A 54 -2.83 -26.94 -11.26
N THR A 55 -3.97 -26.27 -11.47
CA THR A 55 -5.02 -26.69 -12.40
C THR A 55 -5.58 -25.49 -13.13
N GLY A 56 -6.32 -25.75 -14.23
CA GLY A 56 -6.98 -24.72 -15.01
C GLY A 56 -6.10 -24.11 -16.10
N THR A 57 -6.60 -23.08 -16.73
CA THR A 57 -5.93 -22.37 -17.84
C THR A 57 -6.01 -20.86 -17.68
N VAL A 58 -4.99 -20.17 -18.19
CA VAL A 58 -4.94 -18.69 -18.23
C VAL A 58 -4.74 -18.24 -19.66
N GLN A 59 -5.66 -17.43 -20.14
CA GLN A 59 -5.56 -16.77 -21.44
C GLN A 59 -4.98 -15.38 -21.23
N ARG A 60 -3.93 -15.04 -21.97
CA ARG A 60 -3.20 -13.76 -21.88
C ARG A 60 -3.21 -13.02 -23.21
N PRO A 61 -3.26 -11.69 -23.21
CA PRO A 61 -3.00 -10.89 -24.41
C PRO A 61 -1.51 -10.96 -24.81
N ARG A 62 -1.21 -10.49 -26.01
CA ARG A 62 0.15 -10.56 -26.57
C ARG A 62 1.11 -9.58 -25.89
N LYS A 63 0.64 -8.36 -25.61
CA LYS A 63 1.42 -7.30 -24.97
C LYS A 63 0.88 -7.06 -23.57
N MET A 64 1.73 -7.27 -22.58
CA MET A 64 1.40 -7.00 -21.18
C MET A 64 2.50 -6.16 -20.53
N GLY A 65 2.09 -5.10 -19.85
CA GLY A 65 2.94 -4.34 -18.96
C GLY A 65 2.84 -4.92 -17.54
N ILE A 66 3.97 -5.26 -16.95
CA ILE A 66 4.03 -5.89 -15.62
C ILE A 66 5.00 -5.10 -14.77
N LEU A 67 4.50 -4.55 -13.65
CA LEU A 67 5.37 -3.92 -12.66
C LEU A 67 6.15 -4.99 -11.90
N ARG A 68 7.46 -5.06 -12.16
CA ARG A 68 8.37 -6.02 -11.54
C ARG A 68 8.93 -5.45 -10.24
N GLN A 69 9.11 -6.32 -9.27
CA GLN A 69 9.65 -5.93 -7.95
C GLN A 69 11.18 -6.00 -7.87
N ASP A 70 11.86 -6.61 -8.87
CA ASP A 70 13.32 -6.67 -8.89
C ASP A 70 13.92 -5.33 -9.36
N GLN A 71 14.39 -4.55 -8.40
CA GLN A 71 14.94 -3.21 -8.61
C GLN A 71 16.37 -3.22 -9.19
N PHE A 72 17.04 -4.35 -9.20
CA PHE A 72 18.47 -4.45 -9.55
C PHE A 72 18.71 -5.07 -10.95
N ALA A 73 17.68 -5.64 -11.55
CA ALA A 73 17.79 -6.34 -12.84
C ALA A 73 18.32 -5.44 -13.98
N PHE A 74 18.16 -4.12 -13.86
CA PHE A 74 18.47 -3.15 -14.91
C PHE A 74 19.60 -2.17 -14.54
N ASP A 75 20.36 -2.42 -13.47
CA ASP A 75 21.38 -1.51 -12.94
C ASP A 75 22.45 -1.06 -13.96
N ALA A 76 22.71 -1.86 -14.98
CA ALA A 76 23.70 -1.57 -16.01
C ALA A 76 23.20 -0.65 -17.13
N PHE A 77 21.88 -0.47 -17.27
CA PHE A 77 21.25 0.26 -18.38
C PHE A 77 20.94 1.72 -18.01
N ARG A 78 20.81 2.59 -19.04
CA ARG A 78 20.30 3.95 -18.84
C ARG A 78 18.85 3.91 -18.37
N VAL A 79 18.43 4.92 -17.64
CA VAL A 79 17.05 5.07 -17.15
C VAL A 79 16.06 5.06 -18.32
N ILE A 80 16.30 5.85 -19.35
CA ILE A 80 15.41 5.95 -20.51
C ILE A 80 15.34 4.63 -21.29
N ASP A 81 16.47 3.95 -21.49
CA ASP A 81 16.53 2.64 -22.15
C ASP A 81 15.71 1.60 -21.37
N THR A 82 15.81 1.64 -20.03
CA THR A 82 15.05 0.73 -19.16
C THR A 82 13.55 0.90 -19.39
N VAL A 83 13.05 2.11 -19.58
CA VAL A 83 11.63 2.34 -19.89
C VAL A 83 11.27 1.75 -21.26
N ILE A 84 12.08 2.00 -22.30
CA ILE A 84 11.84 1.48 -23.66
C ILE A 84 11.86 -0.06 -23.69
N MET A 85 12.64 -0.71 -22.83
CA MET A 85 12.63 -2.18 -22.66
C MET A 85 11.27 -2.75 -22.24
N GLY A 86 10.33 -1.92 -21.79
CA GLY A 86 8.94 -2.31 -21.55
C GLY A 86 8.28 -2.87 -22.81
N ASN A 87 8.65 -2.38 -23.99
CA ASN A 87 8.33 -3.00 -25.26
C ASN A 87 9.50 -3.84 -25.79
N ALA A 88 9.55 -5.10 -25.38
CA ALA A 88 10.65 -6.00 -25.71
C ALA A 88 10.84 -6.22 -27.22
N GLY A 89 9.76 -6.10 -28.03
CA GLY A 89 9.83 -6.21 -29.49
C GLY A 89 10.54 -5.02 -30.11
N LEU A 90 10.14 -3.82 -29.71
CA LEU A 90 10.77 -2.57 -30.13
C LEU A 90 12.24 -2.51 -29.69
N TRP A 91 12.51 -2.82 -28.41
CA TRP A 91 13.88 -2.79 -27.89
C TRP A 91 14.83 -3.67 -28.67
N LYS A 92 14.44 -4.92 -28.95
CA LYS A 92 15.25 -5.83 -29.77
C LYS A 92 15.46 -5.31 -31.19
N ALA A 93 14.43 -4.74 -31.80
CA ALA A 93 14.54 -4.18 -33.15
C ALA A 93 15.51 -2.99 -33.18
N LEU A 94 15.45 -2.10 -32.22
CA LEU A 94 16.36 -0.95 -32.07
C LEU A 94 17.81 -1.44 -31.88
N GLN A 95 18.05 -2.36 -30.95
CA GLN A 95 19.40 -2.89 -30.70
C GLN A 95 20.00 -3.62 -31.92
N GLU A 96 19.21 -4.46 -32.59
CA GLU A 96 19.67 -5.20 -33.75
C GLU A 96 19.95 -4.23 -34.92
N ARG A 97 19.09 -3.26 -35.15
CA ARG A 97 19.25 -2.21 -36.15
C ARG A 97 20.55 -1.42 -35.92
N ASP A 98 20.74 -0.92 -34.70
CA ASP A 98 21.89 -0.10 -34.37
C ASP A 98 23.20 -0.92 -34.46
N ALA A 99 23.19 -2.18 -34.05
CA ALA A 99 24.32 -3.10 -34.23
C ALA A 99 24.66 -3.34 -35.70
N ILE A 100 23.67 -3.35 -36.61
CA ILE A 100 23.92 -3.47 -38.05
C ILE A 100 24.50 -2.15 -38.59
N TYR A 101 24.01 -0.99 -38.14
CA TYR A 101 24.55 0.32 -38.58
C TYR A 101 25.98 0.57 -38.09
N GLU A 102 26.41 -0.04 -36.98
CA GLU A 102 27.79 0.04 -36.47
C GLU A 102 28.79 -0.81 -37.27
N LYS A 103 28.34 -1.71 -38.17
CA LYS A 103 29.24 -2.50 -39.01
C LYS A 103 30.00 -1.61 -39.99
N ALA A 104 31.30 -1.84 -40.13
CA ALA A 104 32.15 -1.10 -41.07
C ALA A 104 31.73 -1.33 -42.54
N GLU A 105 31.20 -2.50 -42.89
CA GLU A 105 30.68 -2.85 -44.23
C GLU A 105 29.32 -3.53 -44.04
N MET A 106 28.31 -3.01 -44.70
CA MET A 106 26.95 -3.59 -44.73
C MET A 106 26.81 -4.54 -45.95
N THR A 107 26.28 -5.72 -45.70
CA THR A 107 25.94 -6.68 -46.79
C THR A 107 24.53 -6.41 -47.30
N ASP A 108 24.19 -6.99 -48.47
CA ASP A 108 22.82 -6.90 -49.00
C ASP A 108 21.80 -7.56 -48.06
N GLU A 109 22.18 -8.62 -47.32
CA GLU A 109 21.37 -9.25 -46.28
C GLU A 109 21.13 -8.32 -45.10
N ASP A 110 22.16 -7.57 -44.66
CA ASP A 110 22.03 -6.55 -43.64
C ASP A 110 21.05 -5.45 -44.06
N GLY A 111 21.11 -5.02 -45.33
CA GLY A 111 20.19 -4.02 -45.88
C GLY A 111 18.73 -4.49 -45.84
N MET A 112 18.45 -5.73 -46.23
CA MET A 112 17.10 -6.32 -46.13
C MET A 112 16.65 -6.41 -44.66
N ARG A 113 17.55 -6.86 -43.77
CA ARG A 113 17.21 -6.98 -42.35
C ARG A 113 16.91 -5.63 -41.71
N VAL A 114 17.67 -4.58 -42.04
CA VAL A 114 17.39 -3.22 -41.56
C VAL A 114 16.02 -2.75 -42.03
N ALA A 115 15.64 -3.01 -43.29
CA ALA A 115 14.32 -2.64 -43.78
C ALA A 115 13.16 -3.33 -43.02
N GLU A 116 13.34 -4.61 -42.63
CA GLU A 116 12.38 -5.32 -41.77
C GLU A 116 12.31 -4.69 -40.36
N LEU A 117 13.49 -4.37 -39.79
CA LEU A 117 13.57 -3.79 -38.45
C LEU A 117 12.96 -2.38 -38.41
N GLU A 118 13.20 -1.56 -39.45
CA GLU A 118 12.56 -0.24 -39.59
C GLU A 118 11.03 -0.34 -39.68
N GLY A 119 10.54 -1.41 -40.32
CA GLY A 119 9.09 -1.71 -40.31
C GLY A 119 8.57 -1.94 -38.88
N ILE A 120 9.28 -2.75 -38.09
CA ILE A 120 8.90 -2.99 -36.68
C ILE A 120 8.99 -1.70 -35.85
N VAL A 121 10.05 -0.90 -36.04
CA VAL A 121 10.24 0.39 -35.35
C VAL A 121 9.10 1.36 -35.68
N ALA A 122 8.68 1.40 -36.96
CA ALA A 122 7.57 2.24 -37.36
C ALA A 122 6.20 1.76 -36.80
N ASP A 123 5.95 0.45 -36.80
CA ASP A 123 4.71 -0.15 -36.31
C ASP A 123 4.54 -0.01 -34.79
N GLU A 124 5.67 0.09 -34.06
CA GLU A 124 5.72 0.18 -32.60
C GLU A 124 6.00 1.62 -32.09
N ASP A 125 5.79 2.66 -32.92
CA ASP A 125 6.06 4.06 -32.61
C ASP A 125 7.50 4.34 -32.13
N GLY A 126 8.48 3.56 -32.59
CA GLY A 126 9.85 3.57 -32.10
C GLY A 126 10.60 4.89 -32.36
N TYR A 127 10.17 5.70 -33.32
CA TYR A 127 10.77 7.02 -33.60
C TYR A 127 10.47 8.05 -32.50
N THR A 128 9.40 7.87 -31.72
CA THR A 128 9.03 8.73 -30.59
C THR A 128 9.35 8.09 -29.25
N ALA A 129 9.94 6.89 -29.24
CA ALA A 129 10.13 6.08 -28.03
C ALA A 129 10.83 6.80 -26.88
N GLU A 130 11.91 7.56 -27.16
CA GLU A 130 12.61 8.36 -26.14
C GLU A 130 11.73 9.49 -25.59
N ALA A 131 10.97 10.18 -26.46
CA ALA A 131 10.07 11.25 -26.04
C ALA A 131 8.91 10.69 -25.18
N ASP A 132 8.32 9.56 -25.59
CA ASP A 132 7.25 8.91 -24.85
C ASP A 132 7.75 8.37 -23.51
N ALA A 133 8.95 7.80 -23.48
CA ALA A 133 9.60 7.37 -22.24
C ALA A 133 9.88 8.56 -21.30
N ALA A 134 10.34 9.69 -21.83
CA ALA A 134 10.59 10.91 -21.05
C ALA A 134 9.31 11.47 -20.42
N VAL A 135 8.18 11.45 -21.15
CA VAL A 135 6.86 11.87 -20.62
C VAL A 135 6.43 11.01 -19.45
N LEU A 136 6.61 9.69 -19.54
CA LEU A 136 6.29 8.76 -18.45
C LEU A 136 7.18 8.98 -17.22
N LEU A 137 8.48 9.20 -17.44
CA LEU A 137 9.45 9.47 -16.39
C LEU A 137 9.16 10.79 -15.66
N ASP A 138 8.89 11.86 -16.42
CA ASP A 138 8.55 13.17 -15.87
C ASP A 138 7.24 13.11 -15.05
N GLY A 139 6.21 12.48 -15.58
CA GLY A 139 4.94 12.28 -14.90
C GLY A 139 5.06 11.51 -13.58
N LEU A 140 6.03 10.60 -13.48
CA LEU A 140 6.35 9.88 -12.25
C LEU A 140 7.47 10.54 -11.42
N GLY A 141 7.75 11.82 -11.68
CA GLY A 141 8.66 12.64 -10.88
C GLY A 141 10.13 12.22 -10.99
N ILE A 142 10.57 11.69 -12.15
CA ILE A 142 11.98 11.44 -12.46
C ILE A 142 12.49 12.58 -13.33
N PRO A 143 13.34 13.49 -12.81
CA PRO A 143 13.81 14.64 -13.54
C PRO A 143 14.63 14.27 -14.78
N GLU A 144 14.57 15.08 -15.85
CA GLU A 144 15.29 14.88 -17.11
C GLU A 144 16.80 14.66 -16.91
N ALA A 145 17.41 15.33 -15.93
CA ALA A 145 18.82 15.16 -15.58
C ALA A 145 19.22 13.73 -15.17
N LEU A 146 18.25 12.88 -14.84
CA LEU A 146 18.47 11.46 -14.47
C LEU A 146 18.23 10.50 -15.65
N HIS A 147 17.58 10.93 -16.75
CA HIS A 147 17.19 10.03 -17.85
C HIS A 147 18.38 9.34 -18.50
N GLU A 148 19.51 10.05 -18.64
CA GLU A 148 20.75 9.54 -19.22
C GLU A 148 21.65 8.79 -18.24
N ARG A 149 21.32 8.79 -16.92
CA ARG A 149 22.08 8.08 -15.92
C ARG A 149 21.78 6.60 -15.93
N LYS A 150 22.67 5.80 -15.34
CA LYS A 150 22.42 4.37 -15.14
C LYS A 150 21.45 4.14 -13.98
N MET A 151 20.63 3.12 -14.12
CA MET A 151 19.71 2.68 -13.06
C MET A 151 20.43 2.42 -11.73
N GLY A 152 21.66 1.86 -11.76
CA GLY A 152 22.47 1.61 -10.57
C GLY A 152 22.81 2.86 -9.76
N GLU A 153 22.75 4.06 -10.35
CA GLU A 153 23.02 5.35 -9.67
C GLU A 153 21.80 5.91 -8.96
N LEU A 154 20.60 5.37 -9.23
CA LEU A 154 19.35 5.83 -8.65
C LEU A 154 19.12 5.26 -7.25
N GLN A 155 18.39 5.99 -6.43
CA GLN A 155 17.86 5.50 -5.15
C GLN A 155 16.74 4.47 -5.37
N GLY A 156 16.50 3.59 -4.40
CA GLY A 156 15.52 2.51 -4.52
C GLY A 156 14.12 2.98 -4.95
N GLY A 157 13.58 4.04 -4.31
CA GLY A 157 12.28 4.60 -4.70
C GLY A 157 12.24 5.17 -6.12
N GLN A 158 13.34 5.75 -6.61
CA GLN A 158 13.44 6.21 -8.00
C GLN A 158 13.45 5.03 -8.98
N LYS A 159 14.16 3.93 -8.64
CA LYS A 159 14.19 2.71 -9.45
C LYS A 159 12.77 2.13 -9.64
N VAL A 160 11.98 2.08 -8.56
CA VAL A 160 10.59 1.59 -8.64
C VAL A 160 9.75 2.45 -9.60
N ARG A 161 9.90 3.78 -9.55
CA ARG A 161 9.19 4.69 -10.47
C ARG A 161 9.60 4.51 -11.93
N VAL A 162 10.88 4.25 -12.20
CA VAL A 162 11.35 3.89 -13.56
C VAL A 162 10.77 2.56 -14.01
N LEU A 163 10.70 1.54 -13.14
CA LEU A 163 10.08 0.25 -13.46
C LEU A 163 8.56 0.37 -13.69
N LEU A 164 7.90 1.30 -13.01
CA LEU A 164 6.51 1.62 -13.29
C LEU A 164 6.37 2.26 -14.68
N SER A 165 7.21 3.25 -15.04
CA SER A 165 7.28 3.82 -16.38
C SER A 165 7.51 2.74 -17.44
N GLN A 166 8.41 1.77 -17.19
CA GLN A 166 8.65 0.61 -18.05
C GLN A 166 7.38 -0.22 -18.27
N ALA A 167 6.61 -0.49 -17.21
CA ALA A 167 5.38 -1.27 -17.32
C ALA A 167 4.29 -0.55 -18.12
N LEU A 168 4.25 0.79 -18.06
CA LEU A 168 3.28 1.62 -18.77
C LEU A 168 3.67 1.87 -20.25
N PHE A 169 4.94 1.64 -20.61
CA PHE A 169 5.47 1.99 -21.93
C PHE A 169 4.94 1.08 -23.06
N GLY A 170 4.70 1.68 -24.24
CA GLY A 170 4.33 0.94 -25.45
C GLY A 170 2.87 0.50 -25.53
N ASN A 171 1.97 1.12 -24.77
CA ASN A 171 0.52 0.87 -24.78
C ASN A 171 0.16 -0.63 -24.72
N PRO A 172 0.56 -1.38 -23.70
CA PRO A 172 0.24 -2.81 -23.59
C PRO A 172 -1.28 -3.04 -23.56
N GLU A 173 -1.75 -4.20 -23.98
CA GLU A 173 -3.18 -4.57 -23.96
C GLU A 173 -3.69 -4.83 -22.53
N ALA A 174 -2.79 -5.20 -21.63
CA ALA A 174 -3.10 -5.38 -20.21
C ALA A 174 -1.94 -4.88 -19.32
N LEU A 175 -2.28 -4.24 -18.23
CA LEU A 175 -1.38 -3.80 -17.16
C LEU A 175 -1.61 -4.62 -15.90
N LEU A 176 -0.53 -5.12 -15.32
CA LEU A 176 -0.50 -5.81 -14.03
C LEU A 176 0.40 -5.02 -13.08
N LEU A 177 -0.21 -4.34 -12.11
CA LEU A 177 0.45 -3.42 -11.21
C LEU A 177 0.33 -3.92 -9.76
N ASP A 178 1.44 -4.31 -9.14
CA ASP A 178 1.48 -4.75 -7.74
C ASP A 178 2.04 -3.61 -6.88
N GLU A 179 1.18 -2.96 -6.07
CA GLU A 179 1.48 -1.82 -5.20
C GLU A 179 2.15 -0.64 -5.94
N PRO A 180 1.54 -0.10 -7.03
CA PRO A 180 2.16 0.95 -7.83
C PRO A 180 2.26 2.30 -7.10
N THR A 181 1.45 2.54 -6.08
CA THR A 181 1.46 3.79 -5.28
C THR A 181 2.61 3.85 -4.27
N ASN A 182 3.23 2.70 -3.95
CA ASN A 182 4.37 2.68 -3.07
C ASN A 182 5.53 3.50 -3.64
N HIS A 183 6.14 4.35 -2.81
CA HIS A 183 7.23 5.26 -3.17
C HIS A 183 6.86 6.41 -4.14
N LEU A 184 5.58 6.61 -4.45
CA LEU A 184 5.09 7.79 -5.15
C LEU A 184 4.76 8.90 -4.14
N ASP A 185 4.92 10.16 -4.55
CA ASP A 185 4.34 11.31 -3.88
C ASP A 185 2.95 11.60 -4.45
N LEU A 186 2.19 12.48 -3.80
CA LEU A 186 0.81 12.79 -4.18
C LEU A 186 0.69 13.25 -5.64
N ASP A 187 1.62 14.09 -6.11
CA ASP A 187 1.62 14.57 -7.50
C ASP A 187 1.75 13.40 -8.50
N SER A 188 2.65 12.45 -8.19
CA SER A 188 2.87 11.25 -9.02
C SER A 188 1.71 10.27 -8.93
N ILE A 189 1.03 10.15 -7.77
CA ILE A 189 -0.19 9.34 -7.62
C ILE A 189 -1.32 9.93 -8.48
N HIS A 190 -1.58 11.24 -8.40
CA HIS A 190 -2.60 11.88 -9.22
C HIS A 190 -2.33 11.74 -10.72
N TRP A 191 -1.06 11.91 -11.13
CA TRP A 191 -0.67 11.67 -12.53
C TRP A 191 -0.97 10.23 -12.97
N LEU A 192 -0.66 9.24 -12.11
CA LEU A 192 -0.92 7.83 -12.39
C LEU A 192 -2.43 7.56 -12.48
N GLU A 193 -3.24 8.13 -11.60
CA GLU A 193 -4.70 8.03 -11.64
C GLU A 193 -5.25 8.55 -12.97
N GLU A 194 -4.83 9.76 -13.39
CA GLU A 194 -5.23 10.33 -14.68
C GLU A 194 -4.78 9.48 -15.89
N PHE A 195 -3.57 8.93 -15.83
CA PHE A 195 -3.06 8.04 -16.87
C PHE A 195 -3.93 6.79 -16.98
N LEU A 196 -4.21 6.13 -15.86
CA LEU A 196 -5.01 4.91 -15.81
C LEU A 196 -6.49 5.15 -16.18
N ASP A 197 -7.04 6.33 -15.89
CA ASP A 197 -8.40 6.67 -16.30
C ASP A 197 -8.57 6.73 -17.81
N ARG A 198 -7.56 7.23 -18.51
CA ARG A 198 -7.55 7.31 -20.00
C ARG A 198 -7.13 6.01 -20.67
N TYR A 199 -6.63 5.04 -19.90
CA TYR A 199 -6.10 3.80 -20.44
C TYR A 199 -7.20 2.88 -20.99
N LYS A 200 -7.03 2.39 -22.24
CA LYS A 200 -8.05 1.61 -22.97
C LYS A 200 -7.90 0.09 -22.81
N GLY A 201 -6.77 -0.38 -22.33
CA GLY A 201 -6.50 -1.80 -22.07
C GLY A 201 -7.18 -2.31 -20.79
N THR A 202 -6.82 -3.51 -20.40
CA THR A 202 -7.22 -4.09 -19.11
C THR A 202 -6.21 -3.68 -18.04
N VAL A 203 -6.67 -3.21 -16.88
CA VAL A 203 -5.80 -2.96 -15.72
C VAL A 203 -6.19 -3.91 -14.60
N VAL A 204 -5.20 -4.57 -14.01
CA VAL A 204 -5.35 -5.30 -12.74
C VAL A 204 -4.32 -4.72 -11.77
N VAL A 205 -4.77 -4.13 -10.68
CA VAL A 205 -3.93 -3.47 -9.70
C VAL A 205 -4.16 -4.04 -8.31
N ILE A 206 -3.07 -4.29 -7.58
CA ILE A 206 -3.10 -4.48 -6.14
C ILE A 206 -2.68 -3.16 -5.53
N SER A 207 -3.46 -2.62 -4.60
CA SER A 207 -3.09 -1.45 -3.81
C SER A 207 -3.68 -1.55 -2.40
N HIS A 208 -2.98 -0.98 -1.44
CA HIS A 208 -3.44 -0.77 -0.07
C HIS A 208 -3.92 0.66 0.16
N ASP A 209 -3.96 1.47 -0.88
CA ASP A 209 -4.50 2.81 -0.90
C ASP A 209 -5.99 2.78 -1.29
N ARG A 210 -6.86 3.10 -0.33
CA ARG A 210 -8.33 3.10 -0.51
C ARG A 210 -8.77 4.20 -1.47
N HIS A 211 -8.17 5.39 -1.37
CA HIS A 211 -8.47 6.53 -2.22
C HIS A 211 -8.17 6.19 -3.69
N PHE A 212 -6.98 5.68 -3.96
CA PHE A 212 -6.58 5.21 -5.28
C PHE A 212 -7.51 4.13 -5.84
N LEU A 213 -7.90 3.12 -5.03
CA LEU A 213 -8.83 2.07 -5.46
C LEU A 213 -10.22 2.62 -5.81
N ASN A 214 -10.72 3.61 -5.06
CA ASN A 214 -12.00 4.24 -5.34
C ASN A 214 -11.98 5.11 -6.59
N ASN A 215 -10.88 5.83 -6.83
CA ASN A 215 -10.75 6.74 -7.97
C ASN A 215 -10.48 5.98 -9.28
N VAL A 216 -9.59 4.99 -9.25
CA VAL A 216 -9.12 4.30 -10.46
C VAL A 216 -10.00 3.12 -10.83
N CYS A 217 -10.42 2.29 -9.86
CA CYS A 217 -11.03 1.01 -10.17
C CYS A 217 -12.50 1.12 -10.56
N THR A 218 -12.87 0.46 -11.65
CA THR A 218 -14.27 0.29 -12.08
C THR A 218 -14.88 -0.99 -11.51
N HIS A 219 -14.04 -1.92 -11.07
CA HIS A 219 -14.43 -3.21 -10.49
C HIS A 219 -13.41 -3.60 -9.42
N ILE A 220 -13.88 -4.30 -8.40
CA ILE A 220 -13.02 -4.94 -7.40
C ILE A 220 -13.13 -6.46 -7.54
N ALA A 221 -11.98 -7.12 -7.67
CA ALA A 221 -11.83 -8.56 -7.63
C ALA A 221 -11.31 -8.96 -6.23
N ASP A 222 -12.18 -9.46 -5.38
CA ASP A 222 -11.86 -9.74 -3.99
C ASP A 222 -11.55 -11.23 -3.79
N ILE A 223 -10.36 -11.50 -3.22
CA ILE A 223 -9.93 -12.86 -2.86
C ILE A 223 -10.42 -13.16 -1.46
N ASP A 224 -11.57 -13.81 -1.36
CA ASP A 224 -12.15 -14.23 -0.10
C ASP A 224 -12.81 -15.61 -0.27
N TYR A 225 -13.07 -16.33 0.82
CA TYR A 225 -13.70 -17.66 0.81
C TYR A 225 -13.02 -18.68 -0.14
N GLN A 226 -11.69 -18.57 -0.32
CA GLN A 226 -10.90 -19.40 -1.25
C GLN A 226 -11.32 -19.27 -2.72
N THR A 227 -11.96 -18.18 -3.10
CA THR A 227 -12.35 -17.86 -4.48
C THR A 227 -12.12 -16.38 -4.77
N ILE A 228 -12.44 -15.97 -6.00
CA ILE A 228 -12.38 -14.56 -6.41
C ILE A 228 -13.77 -14.11 -6.81
N ILE A 229 -14.28 -13.10 -6.12
CA ILE A 229 -15.60 -12.52 -6.37
C ILE A 229 -15.40 -11.12 -6.95
N GLN A 230 -16.01 -10.85 -8.11
CA GLN A 230 -15.97 -9.52 -8.72
C GLN A 230 -17.18 -8.68 -8.28
N TYR A 231 -16.90 -7.44 -7.89
CA TYR A 231 -17.88 -6.40 -7.57
C TYR A 231 -17.72 -5.25 -8.56
N THR A 232 -18.83 -4.62 -8.96
CA THR A 232 -18.82 -3.40 -9.77
C THR A 232 -18.68 -2.18 -8.87
N GLY A 233 -17.87 -1.22 -9.28
CA GLY A 233 -17.57 -0.01 -8.52
C GLY A 233 -16.21 -0.05 -7.83
N GLY A 234 -15.96 0.92 -6.97
CA GLY A 234 -14.74 1.06 -6.18
C GLY A 234 -14.72 0.15 -4.94
N TYR A 235 -13.72 0.38 -4.09
CA TYR A 235 -13.56 -0.39 -2.85
C TYR A 235 -14.75 -0.21 -1.90
N ASP A 236 -15.25 1.00 -1.75
CA ASP A 236 -16.39 1.30 -0.86
C ASP A 236 -17.68 0.65 -1.34
N ASP A 237 -17.91 0.61 -2.65
CA ASP A 237 -19.05 -0.08 -3.25
C ASP A 237 -19.01 -1.59 -2.95
N MET A 238 -17.82 -2.20 -3.05
CA MET A 238 -17.61 -3.60 -2.66
C MET A 238 -17.94 -3.83 -1.19
N VAL A 239 -17.45 -2.97 -0.29
CA VAL A 239 -17.71 -3.08 1.17
C VAL A 239 -19.21 -2.99 1.44
N MET A 240 -19.92 -2.02 0.83
CA MET A 240 -21.37 -1.89 0.95
C MET A 240 -22.11 -3.12 0.42
N ALA A 241 -21.71 -3.65 -0.74
CA ALA A 241 -22.31 -4.84 -1.31
C ALA A 241 -22.14 -6.07 -0.39
N LYS A 242 -20.94 -6.26 0.18
CA LYS A 242 -20.67 -7.33 1.16
C LYS A 242 -21.55 -7.19 2.41
N MET A 243 -21.69 -5.98 2.95
CA MET A 243 -22.55 -5.74 4.11
C MET A 243 -24.02 -6.04 3.82
N GLN A 244 -24.51 -5.65 2.64
CA GLN A 244 -25.90 -5.94 2.24
C GLN A 244 -26.15 -7.45 2.07
N ILE A 245 -25.24 -8.16 1.41
CA ILE A 245 -25.32 -9.61 1.22
C ILE A 245 -25.35 -10.32 2.60
N ARG A 246 -24.45 -9.92 3.49
CA ARG A 246 -24.36 -10.49 4.85
C ARG A 246 -25.62 -10.23 5.66
N SER A 247 -26.11 -9.00 5.72
CA SER A 247 -27.34 -8.62 6.42
C SER A 247 -28.55 -9.40 5.89
N ARG A 248 -28.64 -9.59 4.56
CA ARG A 248 -29.70 -10.40 3.94
C ARG A 248 -29.62 -11.86 4.41
N ILE A 249 -28.44 -12.49 4.35
CA ILE A 249 -28.26 -13.89 4.77
C ILE A 249 -28.54 -14.03 6.27
N GLU A 250 -28.10 -13.11 7.13
CA GLU A 250 -28.40 -13.10 8.57
C GLU A 250 -29.91 -13.00 8.82
N SER A 251 -30.62 -12.15 8.10
CA SER A 251 -32.08 -12.02 8.18
C SER A 251 -32.79 -13.30 7.71
N GLU A 252 -32.37 -13.88 6.60
CA GLU A 252 -32.90 -15.15 6.10
C GLU A 252 -32.66 -16.30 7.09
N ASN A 253 -31.45 -16.39 7.67
CA ASN A 253 -31.11 -17.37 8.66
C ASN A 253 -31.96 -17.24 9.94
N ALA A 254 -32.14 -16.01 10.44
CA ALA A 254 -33.00 -15.73 11.59
C ALA A 254 -34.47 -16.14 11.33
N GLN A 255 -34.99 -15.95 10.11
CA GLN A 255 -36.32 -16.43 9.72
C GLN A 255 -36.37 -17.95 9.67
N ARG A 256 -35.36 -18.61 9.10
CA ARG A 256 -35.24 -20.09 9.04
C ARG A 256 -35.16 -20.68 10.43
N GLU A 257 -34.35 -20.12 11.34
CA GLU A 257 -34.25 -20.56 12.74
C GLU A 257 -35.56 -20.46 13.49
N LYS A 258 -36.31 -19.36 13.34
CA LYS A 258 -37.66 -19.23 13.91
C LYS A 258 -38.59 -20.33 13.40
N LYS A 259 -38.57 -20.60 12.10
CA LYS A 259 -39.39 -21.67 11.50
C LYS A 259 -38.97 -23.05 11.96
N ILE A 260 -37.66 -23.31 12.06
CA ILE A 260 -37.12 -24.58 12.63
C ILE A 260 -37.56 -24.75 14.08
N ALA A 261 -37.49 -23.71 14.91
CA ALA A 261 -37.96 -23.77 16.30
C ALA A 261 -39.43 -24.12 16.38
N GLN A 262 -40.31 -23.53 15.58
CA GLN A 262 -41.75 -23.84 15.52
C GLN A 262 -42.00 -25.28 15.06
N LEU A 263 -41.25 -25.75 14.05
CA LEU A 263 -41.38 -27.13 13.57
C LEU A 263 -40.88 -28.13 14.61
N ASN A 264 -39.80 -27.83 15.31
CA ASN A 264 -39.29 -28.71 16.39
C ASN A 264 -40.24 -28.78 17.58
N GLU A 265 -40.87 -27.66 17.97
CA GLU A 265 -41.92 -27.66 19.00
C GLU A 265 -43.09 -28.56 18.59
N PHE A 266 -43.54 -28.46 17.34
CA PHE A 266 -44.58 -29.35 16.81
C PHE A 266 -44.14 -30.85 16.85
N ILE A 267 -42.90 -31.13 16.39
CA ILE A 267 -42.33 -32.50 16.39
C ILE A 267 -42.29 -33.07 17.82
N GLN A 268 -41.80 -32.28 18.79
CA GLN A 268 -41.76 -32.71 20.21
C GLN A 268 -43.16 -32.97 20.78
N ARG A 269 -44.12 -32.11 20.50
CA ARG A 269 -45.50 -32.22 21.01
C ARG A 269 -46.24 -33.46 20.48
N PHE A 270 -45.92 -33.90 19.25
CA PHE A 270 -46.64 -34.98 18.56
C PHE A 270 -45.76 -36.22 18.28
N ALA A 271 -44.54 -36.28 18.82
CA ALA A 271 -43.60 -37.38 18.59
C ALA A 271 -44.10 -38.77 19.02
N ALA A 272 -44.93 -38.83 20.07
CA ALA A 272 -45.48 -40.09 20.66
C ALA A 272 -46.91 -40.44 20.22
N GLY A 273 -47.44 -39.78 19.16
CA GLY A 273 -48.86 -39.92 18.78
C GLY A 273 -49.10 -40.53 17.39
N THR A 274 -50.35 -40.66 17.03
CA THR A 274 -50.86 -41.24 15.75
C THR A 274 -50.52 -40.40 14.50
N ARG A 275 -49.79 -39.29 14.62
CA ARG A 275 -49.45 -38.38 13.53
C ARG A 275 -48.03 -38.59 12.97
N SER A 276 -47.51 -39.80 12.97
CA SER A 276 -46.13 -40.11 12.56
C SER A 276 -45.76 -39.64 11.15
N SER A 277 -46.69 -39.69 10.21
CA SER A 277 -46.48 -39.17 8.83
C SER A 277 -46.26 -37.68 8.80
N GLN A 278 -47.02 -36.90 9.58
CA GLN A 278 -46.85 -35.43 9.67
C GLN A 278 -45.54 -35.05 10.37
N VAL A 279 -45.16 -35.77 11.42
CA VAL A 279 -43.90 -35.60 12.13
C VAL A 279 -42.71 -35.85 11.19
N ASN A 280 -42.75 -36.94 10.40
CA ASN A 280 -41.69 -37.24 9.44
C ASN A 280 -41.60 -36.19 8.30
N SER A 281 -42.73 -35.68 7.82
CA SER A 281 -42.76 -34.61 6.85
C SER A 281 -42.12 -33.33 7.42
N ARG A 282 -42.41 -32.98 8.67
CA ARG A 282 -41.83 -31.81 9.35
C ARG A 282 -40.33 -31.96 9.64
N ARG A 283 -39.85 -33.16 9.96
CA ARG A 283 -38.42 -33.45 10.09
C ARG A 283 -37.67 -33.18 8.78
N LYS A 284 -38.20 -33.68 7.67
CA LYS A 284 -37.62 -33.40 6.34
C LYS A 284 -37.64 -31.90 5.99
N GLU A 285 -38.67 -31.16 6.46
CA GLU A 285 -38.71 -29.71 6.27
C GLU A 285 -37.64 -29.00 7.12
N VAL A 286 -37.39 -29.44 8.35
CA VAL A 286 -36.29 -28.94 9.19
C VAL A 286 -34.94 -29.19 8.53
N GLU A 287 -34.68 -30.37 7.97
CA GLU A 287 -33.47 -30.71 7.26
C GLU A 287 -33.22 -29.80 6.04
N ARG A 288 -34.30 -29.43 5.33
CA ARG A 288 -34.24 -28.52 4.17
C ARG A 288 -34.07 -27.05 4.56
N LEU A 289 -34.50 -26.67 5.76
CA LEU A 289 -34.44 -25.30 6.28
C LEU A 289 -33.14 -24.98 7.02
N GLN A 290 -32.16 -25.88 7.04
CA GLN A 290 -30.90 -25.64 7.73
C GLN A 290 -30.35 -24.26 7.33
N PRO A 291 -29.93 -23.43 8.31
CA PRO A 291 -29.34 -22.11 8.02
C PRO A 291 -28.18 -22.29 7.05
N SER A 292 -28.05 -21.37 6.10
CA SER A 292 -26.85 -21.32 5.27
C SER A 292 -25.67 -21.00 6.17
N ASP A 293 -24.60 -21.80 6.12
CA ASP A 293 -23.37 -21.46 6.79
C ASP A 293 -22.87 -20.12 6.22
N LEU A 294 -22.86 -19.11 7.08
CA LEU A 294 -22.12 -17.90 6.78
C LEU A 294 -20.65 -18.27 6.84
N ALA A 295 -20.06 -18.53 5.68
CA ALA A 295 -18.62 -18.67 5.59
C ALA A 295 -17.97 -17.47 6.29
N ARG A 296 -17.03 -17.72 7.17
CA ARG A 296 -16.32 -16.64 7.85
C ARG A 296 -15.38 -15.99 6.83
N SER A 297 -15.57 -14.70 6.58
CA SER A 297 -14.61 -13.95 5.79
C SER A 297 -13.20 -14.06 6.40
N ASN A 298 -12.22 -14.22 5.57
CA ASN A 298 -10.81 -14.20 5.98
C ASN A 298 -10.33 -12.78 6.33
N ILE A 299 -11.12 -11.76 5.99
CA ILE A 299 -10.82 -10.37 6.30
C ILE A 299 -10.94 -10.16 7.80
N GLN A 300 -9.83 -9.79 8.43
CA GLN A 300 -9.74 -9.47 9.84
C GLN A 300 -9.14 -8.08 9.99
N ARG A 301 -9.89 -7.17 10.62
CA ARG A 301 -9.42 -5.82 10.91
C ARG A 301 -8.72 -5.80 12.27
N PRO A 302 -7.48 -5.28 12.39
CA PRO A 302 -6.87 -5.04 13.68
C PRO A 302 -7.64 -3.95 14.43
N PHE A 303 -7.55 -3.95 15.75
CA PHE A 303 -8.14 -2.92 16.59
C PHE A 303 -7.03 -2.05 17.18
N ILE A 304 -6.83 -0.87 16.62
CA ILE A 304 -5.83 0.10 17.05
C ILE A 304 -6.51 1.14 17.95
N LYS A 305 -5.95 1.36 19.13
CA LYS A 305 -6.39 2.41 20.05
C LYS A 305 -5.22 3.03 20.76
N PHE A 306 -4.92 4.27 20.46
CA PHE A 306 -3.93 5.03 21.20
C PHE A 306 -4.60 5.69 22.41
N ASN A 307 -4.16 5.29 23.61
CA ASN A 307 -4.64 5.89 24.85
C ASN A 307 -3.65 6.98 25.28
N LEU A 308 -4.15 8.10 25.77
CA LEU A 308 -3.34 9.11 26.41
C LEU A 308 -2.90 8.62 27.79
N GLY A 309 -1.62 8.74 28.11
CA GLY A 309 -1.12 8.58 29.46
C GLY A 309 -1.48 9.81 30.30
N LYS A 310 -0.58 10.79 30.31
CA LYS A 310 -0.84 12.10 30.92
C LYS A 310 -1.07 13.15 29.83
N PRO A 311 -2.04 14.04 29.99
CA PRO A 311 -2.17 15.18 29.08
C PRO A 311 -0.94 16.07 29.24
N GLY A 312 -0.21 16.34 28.16
CA GLY A 312 0.94 17.25 28.14
C GLY A 312 0.55 18.72 28.41
N GLY A 313 1.54 19.61 28.41
CA GLY A 313 1.36 21.06 28.52
C GLY A 313 0.51 21.67 27.41
N ARG A 314 0.32 23.00 27.43
CA ARG A 314 -0.46 23.74 26.41
C ARG A 314 0.20 23.64 25.02
N TYR A 315 1.51 23.70 24.99
CA TYR A 315 2.31 23.57 23.78
C TYR A 315 2.94 22.18 23.75
N ALA A 316 2.83 21.51 22.63
CA ALA A 316 3.42 20.20 22.41
C ALA A 316 4.87 20.32 21.93
N LEU A 317 5.13 21.29 21.03
CA LEU A 317 6.42 21.52 20.42
C LEU A 317 6.58 23.00 20.06
N GLU A 318 7.76 23.53 20.30
CA GLU A 318 8.26 24.82 19.79
C GLU A 318 9.54 24.59 19.01
N CYS A 319 9.64 25.11 17.80
CA CYS A 319 10.89 25.15 17.05
C CYS A 319 11.17 26.57 16.56
N GLU A 320 12.41 27.02 16.70
CA GLU A 320 12.84 28.37 16.34
C GLU A 320 14.09 28.32 15.48
N GLY A 321 13.99 28.84 14.25
CA GLY A 321 15.09 28.99 13.31
C GLY A 321 15.80 27.68 12.96
N VAL A 322 15.10 26.55 12.93
CA VAL A 322 15.68 25.22 12.68
C VAL A 322 16.29 25.16 11.30
N LYS A 323 17.59 24.82 11.24
CA LYS A 323 18.32 24.61 9.99
C LYS A 323 18.98 23.25 9.96
N LYS A 324 18.92 22.61 8.79
CA LYS A 324 19.62 21.36 8.52
C LYS A 324 20.01 21.29 7.03
N GLY A 325 21.27 20.93 6.79
CA GLY A 325 21.81 20.66 5.47
C GLY A 325 22.74 19.47 5.48
N TYR A 326 23.06 18.99 4.29
CA TYR A 326 23.98 17.90 4.06
C TYR A 326 25.05 18.33 3.05
N ASP A 327 26.27 17.81 3.21
CA ASP A 327 27.35 18.06 2.27
C ASP A 327 27.12 17.22 0.99
N THR A 328 27.19 17.85 -0.18
CA THR A 328 26.89 17.22 -1.48
C THR A 328 27.96 16.24 -1.95
N ALA A 329 29.18 16.33 -1.40
CA ALA A 329 30.25 15.37 -1.67
C ALA A 329 30.80 14.78 -0.37
N LYS A 330 31.06 13.46 -0.37
CA LYS A 330 31.61 12.74 0.81
C LYS A 330 33.01 13.20 1.21
N ASP A 331 33.73 13.86 0.32
CA ASP A 331 35.09 14.39 0.50
C ASP A 331 35.14 15.85 0.97
N GLY A 332 33.96 16.48 1.17
CA GLY A 332 33.87 17.88 1.60
C GLY A 332 34.22 18.94 0.53
N THR A 333 34.45 18.51 -0.72
CA THR A 333 34.75 19.42 -1.85
C THR A 333 33.49 19.96 -2.54
N GLY A 334 32.30 19.37 -2.21
CA GLY A 334 31.00 19.80 -2.72
C GLY A 334 30.38 20.94 -1.91
N GLY A 335 29.43 21.64 -2.50
CA GLY A 335 28.60 22.62 -1.80
C GLY A 335 27.71 21.95 -0.73
N ARG A 336 27.24 22.73 0.24
CA ARG A 336 26.27 22.30 1.23
C ARG A 336 24.85 22.52 0.69
N HIS A 337 24.04 21.46 0.69
CA HIS A 337 22.63 21.55 0.33
C HIS A 337 21.81 21.75 1.60
N GLU A 338 21.19 22.93 1.77
CA GLU A 338 20.28 23.21 2.89
C GLU A 338 18.90 22.64 2.59
N VAL A 339 18.49 21.64 3.38
CA VAL A 339 17.18 21.00 3.30
C VAL A 339 16.14 21.78 4.11
N ILE A 340 16.51 22.21 5.33
CA ILE A 340 15.65 23.03 6.19
C ILE A 340 16.31 24.41 6.34
N LYS A 341 15.60 25.46 5.91
CA LYS A 341 16.15 26.82 5.72
C LYS A 341 15.74 27.81 6.80
N GLY A 342 15.65 27.40 8.06
CA GLY A 342 15.31 28.28 9.19
C GLY A 342 13.83 28.23 9.55
N PHE A 343 13.31 27.02 9.72
CA PHE A 343 11.91 26.78 10.05
C PHE A 343 11.59 27.18 11.50
N THR A 344 10.50 27.93 11.67
CA THR A 344 9.97 28.33 12.98
C THR A 344 8.47 28.03 13.03
N ALA A 345 8.07 27.26 14.03
CA ALA A 345 6.68 26.93 14.25
C ALA A 345 6.41 26.58 15.71
N MET A 346 5.16 26.69 16.11
CA MET A 346 4.68 26.28 17.43
C MET A 346 3.46 25.39 17.25
N VAL A 347 3.50 24.19 17.85
CA VAL A 347 2.41 23.21 17.80
C VAL A 347 1.71 23.18 19.15
N GLN A 348 0.41 23.37 19.15
CA GLN A 348 -0.42 23.29 20.35
C GLN A 348 -0.82 21.83 20.62
N ARG A 349 -1.17 21.57 21.88
CA ARG A 349 -1.72 20.27 22.26
C ARG A 349 -3.00 19.96 21.48
N GLY A 350 -3.09 18.77 20.92
CA GLY A 350 -4.24 18.28 20.16
C GLY A 350 -4.24 18.67 18.68
N GLU A 351 -3.28 19.49 18.21
CA GLU A 351 -3.12 19.72 16.79
C GLU A 351 -2.62 18.45 16.08
N LYS A 352 -3.13 18.23 14.88
CA LYS A 352 -2.76 17.13 14.01
C LYS A 352 -2.15 17.71 12.74
N VAL A 353 -0.83 17.67 12.66
CA VAL A 353 -0.03 18.34 11.62
C VAL A 353 0.40 17.33 10.57
N ALA A 354 -0.11 17.45 9.37
CA ALA A 354 0.35 16.69 8.21
C ALA A 354 1.55 17.40 7.56
N ILE A 355 2.60 16.66 7.27
CA ILE A 355 3.81 17.15 6.59
C ILE A 355 3.79 16.60 5.17
N MET A 356 3.64 17.49 4.19
CA MET A 356 3.47 17.17 2.78
C MET A 356 4.63 17.72 1.93
N GLY A 357 4.73 17.25 0.70
CA GLY A 357 5.71 17.70 -0.29
C GLY A 357 6.28 16.54 -1.10
N ARG A 358 7.00 16.87 -2.17
CA ARG A 358 7.59 15.91 -3.10
C ARG A 358 8.56 14.95 -2.41
N ASN A 359 8.77 13.79 -3.03
CA ASN A 359 9.76 12.84 -2.55
C ASN A 359 11.18 13.42 -2.64
N GLY A 360 11.96 13.25 -1.55
CA GLY A 360 13.31 13.79 -1.45
C GLY A 360 13.41 15.26 -1.03
N ILE A 361 12.29 15.98 -0.85
CA ILE A 361 12.29 17.39 -0.42
C ILE A 361 12.77 17.58 1.04
N GLY A 362 12.76 16.52 1.85
CA GLY A 362 13.25 16.56 3.22
C GLY A 362 12.20 16.36 4.33
N LYS A 363 11.06 15.75 4.04
CA LYS A 363 10.00 15.45 5.04
C LYS A 363 10.52 14.68 6.25
N THR A 364 11.15 13.53 6.01
CA THR A 364 11.80 12.71 7.05
C THR A 364 12.92 13.47 7.76
N THR A 365 13.68 14.31 7.02
CA THR A 365 14.72 15.17 7.61
C THR A 365 14.10 16.17 8.59
N LEU A 366 12.95 16.76 8.25
CA LEU A 366 12.24 17.68 9.15
C LEU A 366 11.78 16.94 10.41
N LEU A 367 11.10 15.78 10.27
CA LEU A 367 10.68 15.00 11.44
C LEU A 367 11.87 14.64 12.35
N ASN A 368 12.96 14.14 11.77
CA ASN A 368 14.15 13.76 12.52
C ASN A 368 14.86 14.99 13.14
N ALA A 369 14.80 16.16 12.52
CA ALA A 369 15.30 17.40 13.10
C ALA A 369 14.46 17.83 14.31
N LEU A 370 13.14 17.69 14.25
CA LEU A 370 12.25 17.95 15.38
C LEU A 370 12.47 16.97 16.53
N LEU A 371 12.82 15.71 16.23
CA LEU A 371 13.13 14.68 17.22
C LEU A 371 14.49 14.84 17.90
N ALA A 372 15.32 15.82 17.54
CA ALA A 372 16.71 15.99 18.00
C ALA A 372 16.88 15.92 19.53
N ASN A 373 15.89 16.38 20.31
CA ASN A 373 15.89 16.36 21.78
C ASN A 373 14.57 15.79 22.33
N ALA A 374 13.92 14.90 21.58
CA ALA A 374 12.62 14.37 21.96
C ALA A 374 12.74 13.48 23.22
N PRO A 375 11.90 13.69 24.26
CA PRO A 375 11.89 12.83 25.42
C PRO A 375 11.54 11.39 25.04
N GLN A 376 12.24 10.42 25.62
CA GLN A 376 11.99 8.97 25.44
C GLN A 376 12.23 8.42 24.03
N VAL A 377 12.68 9.24 23.09
CA VAL A 377 13.06 8.81 21.74
C VAL A 377 14.56 8.63 21.68
N THR A 378 15.02 7.40 21.52
CA THR A 378 16.45 7.05 21.41
C THR A 378 16.93 6.95 19.97
N GLU A 379 15.99 6.96 19.02
CA GLU A 379 16.23 6.76 17.59
C GLU A 379 15.70 7.96 16.80
N GLY A 380 16.31 8.27 15.67
CA GLY A 380 15.80 9.24 14.70
C GLY A 380 16.20 10.70 14.89
N GLY A 381 16.69 11.11 16.07
CA GLY A 381 17.08 12.51 16.30
C GLY A 381 18.32 12.94 15.50
N LEU A 382 18.22 14.02 14.70
CA LEU A 382 19.33 14.60 13.95
C LEU A 382 19.93 15.80 14.69
N LYS A 383 21.26 15.90 14.70
CA LYS A 383 21.94 17.12 15.17
C LYS A 383 21.60 18.30 14.26
N LEU A 384 21.04 19.35 14.82
CA LEU A 384 20.74 20.59 14.10
C LEU A 384 22.00 21.35 13.73
N ASP A 385 21.97 22.05 12.61
CA ASP A 385 23.03 22.98 12.22
C ASP A 385 22.85 24.35 12.88
N ALA A 386 21.60 24.78 13.05
CA ALA A 386 21.23 25.99 13.79
C ALA A 386 19.76 25.87 14.24
N GLY A 387 19.38 26.75 15.15
CA GLY A 387 18.04 26.78 15.74
C GLY A 387 17.89 25.87 16.95
N GLU A 388 16.72 25.88 17.53
CA GLU A 388 16.39 25.13 18.74
C GLU A 388 15.03 24.44 18.61
N VAL A 389 14.90 23.26 19.21
CA VAL A 389 13.62 22.51 19.33
C VAL A 389 13.35 22.25 20.79
N LYS A 390 12.20 22.69 21.27
CA LYS A 390 11.73 22.52 22.66
C LYS A 390 10.44 21.72 22.68
N TRP A 391 10.45 20.61 23.38
CA TRP A 391 9.25 19.84 23.66
C TRP A 391 8.52 20.38 24.89
N GLY A 392 7.20 20.31 24.85
CA GLY A 392 6.35 20.81 25.91
C GLY A 392 6.58 20.09 27.25
N HIS A 393 6.07 20.69 28.33
CA HIS A 393 6.13 20.08 29.67
C HIS A 393 5.36 18.74 29.68
N GLU A 394 5.93 17.71 30.29
CA GLU A 394 5.40 16.34 30.32
C GLU A 394 5.16 15.72 28.91
N ALA A 395 5.90 16.17 27.91
CA ALA A 395 5.85 15.53 26.59
C ALA A 395 6.28 14.07 26.69
N ASN A 396 5.43 13.18 26.20
CA ASN A 396 5.69 11.75 26.01
C ASN A 396 5.53 11.45 24.53
N VAL A 397 6.66 11.29 23.82
CA VAL A 397 6.70 11.17 22.36
C VAL A 397 6.76 9.71 21.97
N GLY A 398 5.77 9.25 21.21
CA GLY A 398 5.78 7.96 20.53
C GLY A 398 6.20 8.16 19.08
N TYR A 399 7.31 7.54 18.69
CA TYR A 399 7.86 7.65 17.34
C TYR A 399 7.72 6.35 16.54
N PHE A 400 7.22 6.48 15.31
CA PHE A 400 7.18 5.46 14.29
C PHE A 400 8.07 5.89 13.13
N SER A 401 9.21 5.22 12.94
CA SER A 401 10.20 5.55 11.91
C SER A 401 9.88 4.86 10.58
N GLN A 402 10.31 5.44 9.47
CA GLN A 402 10.22 4.83 8.15
C GLN A 402 10.99 3.50 8.07
N ASP A 403 12.20 3.44 8.64
CA ASP A 403 13.05 2.25 8.69
C ASP A 403 12.78 1.41 9.96
N PHE A 404 11.52 1.19 10.25
CA PHE A 404 11.05 0.56 11.48
C PHE A 404 11.59 -0.86 11.74
N ALA A 405 11.94 -1.62 10.69
CA ALA A 405 12.47 -2.97 10.86
C ALA A 405 13.85 -2.97 11.55
N GLU A 406 14.64 -1.91 11.37
CA GLU A 406 15.95 -1.75 12.01
C GLU A 406 15.83 -1.34 13.50
N SER A 407 14.71 -0.72 13.87
CA SER A 407 14.43 -0.29 15.24
C SER A 407 14.05 -1.45 16.19
N ILE A 408 13.77 -2.63 15.66
CA ILE A 408 13.43 -3.82 16.44
C ILE A 408 14.70 -4.65 16.66
N PRO A 409 15.25 -4.72 17.89
CA PRO A 409 16.43 -5.53 18.16
C PRO A 409 16.12 -7.02 17.98
N LYS A 410 17.12 -7.76 17.49
CA LYS A 410 17.02 -9.21 17.28
C LYS A 410 17.21 -9.98 18.59
N GLY A 411 16.68 -11.20 18.65
CA GLY A 411 16.93 -12.13 19.76
C GLY A 411 15.97 -12.01 20.93
N TYR A 412 14.86 -11.32 20.81
CA TYR A 412 13.84 -11.20 21.85
C TYR A 412 12.55 -11.96 21.47
N ASP A 413 11.85 -12.53 22.45
CA ASP A 413 10.45 -12.87 22.27
C ASP A 413 9.59 -11.59 22.32
N LEU A 414 8.47 -11.59 21.57
CA LEU A 414 7.66 -10.38 21.37
C LEU A 414 7.11 -9.81 22.68
N VAL A 415 6.71 -10.68 23.63
CA VAL A 415 6.15 -10.26 24.93
C VAL A 415 7.22 -9.59 25.78
N THR A 416 8.42 -10.17 25.85
CA THR A 416 9.54 -9.63 26.61
C THR A 416 10.00 -8.29 26.02
N TRP A 417 10.05 -8.17 24.71
CA TRP A 417 10.40 -6.90 24.07
C TRP A 417 9.35 -5.82 24.34
N LEU A 418 8.07 -6.13 24.22
CA LEU A 418 6.98 -5.18 24.48
C LEU A 418 6.89 -4.76 25.95
N HIS A 419 7.22 -5.65 26.88
CA HIS A 419 7.20 -5.36 28.32
C HIS A 419 8.14 -4.21 28.74
N GLN A 420 9.18 -3.93 27.93
CA GLN A 420 10.10 -2.82 28.18
C GLN A 420 9.42 -1.44 28.07
N PHE A 421 8.30 -1.35 27.33
CA PHE A 421 7.58 -0.09 27.06
C PHE A 421 6.43 0.19 28.04
N ASP A 422 5.99 -0.82 28.79
CA ASP A 422 5.06 -0.68 29.91
C ASP A 422 5.44 -1.74 30.96
N PRO A 423 6.42 -1.45 31.85
CA PRO A 423 6.90 -2.39 32.87
C PRO A 423 5.83 -2.79 33.88
N ASP A 424 4.79 -1.97 34.04
CA ASP A 424 3.68 -2.22 34.97
C ASP A 424 2.61 -3.12 34.36
N ALA A 425 2.64 -3.34 33.03
CA ALA A 425 1.68 -4.18 32.35
C ALA A 425 1.93 -5.67 32.62
N THR A 426 0.86 -6.40 32.90
CA THR A 426 0.94 -7.87 33.01
C THR A 426 1.15 -8.52 31.63
N LYS A 427 1.73 -9.73 31.62
CA LYS A 427 1.88 -10.51 30.36
C LYS A 427 0.55 -10.72 29.63
N GLU A 428 -0.56 -10.82 30.36
CA GLU A 428 -1.90 -10.96 29.79
C GLU A 428 -2.35 -9.68 29.08
N GLN A 429 -2.08 -8.51 29.66
CA GLN A 429 -2.35 -7.22 29.03
C GLN A 429 -1.55 -7.03 27.76
N ILE A 430 -0.25 -7.36 27.76
CA ILE A 430 0.61 -7.29 26.57
C ILE A 430 0.09 -8.22 25.49
N ARG A 431 -0.25 -9.48 25.82
CA ARG A 431 -0.85 -10.42 24.89
C ARG A 431 -2.23 -9.95 24.38
N GLY A 432 -2.98 -9.23 25.21
CA GLY A 432 -4.23 -8.58 24.82
C GLY A 432 -4.01 -7.54 23.71
N VAL A 433 -3.02 -6.65 23.87
CA VAL A 433 -2.63 -5.67 22.85
C VAL A 433 -2.13 -6.36 21.57
N MET A 434 -1.29 -7.39 21.69
CA MET A 434 -0.85 -8.19 20.56
C MET A 434 -2.03 -8.85 19.83
N GLY A 435 -3.00 -9.37 20.58
CA GLY A 435 -4.23 -9.95 20.02
C GLY A 435 -5.09 -8.95 19.26
N GLN A 436 -5.17 -7.69 19.72
CA GLN A 436 -5.81 -6.59 19.01
C GLN A 436 -5.13 -6.33 17.66
N MET A 437 -3.81 -6.47 17.58
CA MET A 437 -3.00 -6.37 16.35
C MET A 437 -2.89 -7.69 15.59
N LEU A 438 -3.80 -8.65 15.84
CA LEU A 438 -3.92 -9.93 15.16
C LEU A 438 -2.74 -10.90 15.33
N PHE A 439 -1.88 -10.71 16.32
CA PHE A 439 -0.91 -11.73 16.69
C PHE A 439 -1.61 -12.88 17.41
N ARG A 440 -1.83 -14.01 16.73
CA ARG A 440 -2.59 -15.15 17.26
C ARG A 440 -1.80 -16.46 17.18
N GLY A 441 -2.08 -17.35 18.10
CA GLY A 441 -1.48 -18.68 18.10
C GLY A 441 0.03 -18.66 18.07
N GLU A 442 0.64 -19.29 17.07
CA GLU A 442 2.09 -19.40 16.91
C GLU A 442 2.77 -18.05 16.60
N GLU A 443 2.07 -17.11 15.96
CA GLU A 443 2.63 -15.78 15.66
C GLU A 443 2.97 -15.00 16.94
N GLY A 444 2.17 -15.14 18.00
CA GLY A 444 2.44 -14.51 19.29
C GLY A 444 3.66 -15.06 20.05
N ASN A 445 4.20 -16.19 19.60
CA ASN A 445 5.38 -16.83 20.19
C ASN A 445 6.64 -16.69 19.32
N LYS A 446 6.57 -15.93 18.21
CA LYS A 446 7.72 -15.67 17.35
C LYS A 446 8.81 -14.88 18.08
N MET A 447 10.01 -14.99 17.55
CA MET A 447 11.13 -14.11 17.92
C MET A 447 11.16 -12.91 16.97
N THR A 448 11.75 -11.82 17.43
CA THR A 448 11.91 -10.59 16.64
C THR A 448 12.70 -10.78 15.34
N ASP A 449 13.52 -11.83 15.26
CA ASP A 449 14.38 -12.15 14.09
C ASP A 449 13.60 -12.62 12.85
N VAL A 450 12.40 -13.18 13.06
CA VAL A 450 11.66 -13.89 11.99
C VAL A 450 10.37 -13.17 11.58
N LEU A 451 10.24 -11.91 11.94
CA LEU A 451 9.07 -11.11 11.60
C LEU A 451 9.10 -10.67 10.13
N SER A 452 7.96 -10.76 9.47
CA SER A 452 7.74 -10.09 8.18
C SER A 452 7.63 -8.57 8.37
N GLY A 453 7.77 -7.78 7.29
CA GLY A 453 7.63 -6.32 7.35
C GLY A 453 6.30 -5.89 7.96
N GLY A 454 5.17 -6.49 7.54
CA GLY A 454 3.86 -6.18 8.11
C GLY A 454 3.70 -6.61 9.57
N GLU A 455 4.35 -7.71 10.00
CA GLU A 455 4.37 -8.11 11.43
C GLU A 455 5.19 -7.15 12.27
N SER A 456 6.35 -6.72 11.76
CA SER A 456 7.19 -5.70 12.42
C SER A 456 6.44 -4.39 12.59
N CYS A 457 5.76 -3.93 11.55
CA CYS A 457 4.91 -2.74 11.60
C CYS A 457 3.81 -2.86 12.67
N ARG A 458 3.06 -3.97 12.70
CA ARG A 458 2.04 -4.25 13.72
C ARG A 458 2.61 -4.32 15.12
N LEU A 459 3.82 -4.86 15.29
CA LEU A 459 4.50 -4.92 16.59
C LEU A 459 4.86 -3.52 17.11
N LEU A 460 5.29 -2.61 16.24
CA LEU A 460 5.54 -1.21 16.62
C LEU A 460 4.27 -0.47 17.02
N PHE A 461 3.14 -0.74 16.38
CA PHE A 461 1.86 -0.22 16.87
C PHE A 461 1.52 -0.75 18.27
N CYS A 462 1.80 -2.04 18.57
CA CYS A 462 1.68 -2.56 19.93
C CYS A 462 2.57 -1.77 20.91
N LYS A 463 3.81 -1.46 20.55
CA LYS A 463 4.72 -0.61 21.33
C LYS A 463 4.08 0.75 21.62
N LEU A 464 3.61 1.46 20.59
CA LEU A 464 2.97 2.77 20.74
C LEU A 464 1.70 2.71 21.60
N MET A 465 0.89 1.68 21.47
CA MET A 465 -0.31 1.48 22.30
C MET A 465 0.03 1.29 23.78
N LEU A 466 1.14 0.59 24.09
CA LEU A 466 1.63 0.37 25.46
C LEU A 466 2.30 1.62 26.05
N GLN A 467 3.05 2.37 25.26
CA GLN A 467 3.72 3.61 25.69
C GLN A 467 2.75 4.73 26.10
N LYS A 468 1.50 4.70 25.61
CA LYS A 468 0.46 5.71 25.87
C LYS A 468 0.99 7.15 25.67
N PRO A 469 1.60 7.47 24.53
CA PRO A 469 2.17 8.79 24.27
C PRO A 469 1.09 9.87 24.29
N ASN A 470 1.47 11.13 24.51
CA ASN A 470 0.59 12.29 24.29
C ASN A 470 0.95 13.06 23.03
N ILE A 471 2.06 12.70 22.40
CA ILE A 471 2.46 13.18 21.07
C ILE A 471 2.87 11.97 20.23
N LEU A 472 2.24 11.80 19.09
CA LEU A 472 2.61 10.81 18.08
C LEU A 472 3.38 11.49 16.94
N VAL A 473 4.53 10.92 16.59
CA VAL A 473 5.32 11.31 15.42
C VAL A 473 5.41 10.10 14.51
N LEU A 474 4.82 10.18 13.32
CA LEU A 474 4.65 9.06 12.41
C LEU A 474 5.28 9.39 11.05
N ASP A 475 6.24 8.57 10.60
CA ASP A 475 6.88 8.70 9.30
C ASP A 475 6.46 7.53 8.41
N GLU A 476 5.58 7.79 7.41
CA GLU A 476 5.00 6.82 6.48
C GLU A 476 4.41 5.57 7.18
N PRO A 477 3.48 5.73 8.13
CA PRO A 477 2.99 4.63 8.97
C PRO A 477 2.11 3.63 8.20
N THR A 478 1.67 3.94 6.99
CA THR A 478 0.83 3.10 6.14
C THR A 478 1.63 2.07 5.34
N ASN A 479 2.93 2.31 5.15
CA ASN A 479 3.79 1.40 4.42
C ASN A 479 3.79 0.00 5.08
N HIS A 480 3.64 -1.04 4.27
CA HIS A 480 3.59 -2.46 4.68
C HIS A 480 2.35 -2.88 5.49
N LEU A 481 1.38 -2.00 5.71
CA LEU A 481 0.07 -2.37 6.22
C LEU A 481 -0.83 -2.90 5.11
N ASP A 482 -1.73 -3.82 5.43
CA ASP A 482 -2.83 -4.13 4.53
C ASP A 482 -3.95 -3.09 4.67
N LEU A 483 -4.83 -3.04 3.68
CA LEU A 483 -5.90 -2.05 3.59
C LEU A 483 -6.76 -2.00 4.86
N GLU A 484 -7.05 -3.15 5.47
CA GLU A 484 -7.83 -3.22 6.72
C GLU A 484 -7.08 -2.60 7.91
N ALA A 485 -5.76 -2.76 7.94
CA ALA A 485 -4.93 -2.14 8.97
C ALA A 485 -4.76 -0.64 8.74
N VAL A 486 -4.68 -0.18 7.49
CA VAL A 486 -4.67 1.25 7.15
C VAL A 486 -5.97 1.92 7.61
N ILE A 487 -7.12 1.32 7.30
CA ILE A 487 -8.43 1.85 7.76
C ILE A 487 -8.50 1.87 9.29
N ALA A 488 -8.02 0.81 9.97
CA ALA A 488 -8.00 0.77 11.43
C ALA A 488 -7.07 1.83 12.04
N LEU A 489 -5.94 2.10 11.39
CA LEU A 489 -5.02 3.17 11.78
C LEU A 489 -5.67 4.53 11.62
N ASN A 490 -6.31 4.80 10.48
CA ASN A 490 -7.01 6.04 10.22
C ASN A 490 -8.10 6.31 11.29
N ASP A 491 -8.97 5.33 11.55
CA ASP A 491 -9.96 5.38 12.64
C ASP A 491 -9.32 5.70 14.01
N ALA A 492 -8.15 5.13 14.31
CA ALA A 492 -7.45 5.35 15.56
C ALA A 492 -6.87 6.76 15.66
N LEU A 493 -6.28 7.28 14.58
CA LEU A 493 -5.70 8.63 14.52
C LEU A 493 -6.79 9.72 14.60
N GLN A 494 -7.96 9.50 13.98
CA GLN A 494 -9.10 10.41 14.11
C GLN A 494 -9.57 10.55 15.56
N ARG A 495 -9.67 9.41 16.28
CA ARG A 495 -10.15 9.36 17.68
C ARG A 495 -9.10 9.74 18.70
N TYR A 496 -7.84 9.83 18.31
CA TYR A 496 -6.77 10.18 19.22
C TYR A 496 -6.84 11.66 19.62
N GLU A 497 -6.88 11.92 20.93
CA GLU A 497 -7.02 13.26 21.52
C GLU A 497 -5.68 13.99 21.73
N GLY A 498 -4.55 13.30 21.49
CA GLY A 498 -3.21 13.87 21.60
C GLY A 498 -2.79 14.63 20.33
N THR A 499 -1.56 15.11 20.36
CA THR A 499 -0.94 15.80 19.22
C THR A 499 -0.34 14.79 18.25
N ILE A 500 -0.48 15.02 16.94
CA ILE A 500 0.11 14.17 15.90
C ILE A 500 0.94 15.03 14.97
N LEU A 501 2.16 14.56 14.67
CA LEU A 501 2.98 15.03 13.56
C LEU A 501 3.17 13.84 12.63
N PHE A 502 2.76 13.92 11.38
CA PHE A 502 2.82 12.76 10.50
C PHE A 502 3.19 13.12 9.07
N VAL A 503 3.96 12.22 8.45
CA VAL A 503 4.22 12.19 7.02
C VAL A 503 3.50 10.99 6.45
N THR A 504 2.70 11.18 5.43
CA THR A 504 2.07 10.09 4.67
C THR A 504 1.73 10.56 3.25
N HIS A 505 1.60 9.62 2.34
CA HIS A 505 1.06 9.82 1.00
C HIS A 505 -0.37 9.28 0.86
N ASP A 506 -0.97 8.83 1.95
CA ASP A 506 -2.37 8.39 2.00
C ASP A 506 -3.29 9.61 2.16
N GLU A 507 -4.04 9.95 1.09
CA GLU A 507 -4.92 11.13 1.08
C GLU A 507 -6.08 11.01 2.06
N ASP A 508 -6.64 9.82 2.25
CA ASP A 508 -7.73 9.61 3.21
C ASP A 508 -7.27 9.97 4.63
N ILE A 509 -6.04 9.59 5.01
CA ILE A 509 -5.49 9.95 6.32
C ILE A 509 -5.23 11.45 6.43
N ILE A 510 -4.71 12.08 5.38
CA ILE A 510 -4.46 13.53 5.39
C ILE A 510 -5.80 14.27 5.54
N ASP A 511 -6.79 13.95 4.73
CA ASP A 511 -8.09 14.64 4.71
C ASP A 511 -8.87 14.45 6.01
N GLU A 512 -8.90 13.22 6.54
CA GLU A 512 -9.72 12.87 7.70
C GLU A 512 -9.05 13.20 9.05
N VAL A 513 -7.71 13.31 9.09
CA VAL A 513 -6.97 13.48 10.35
C VAL A 513 -6.37 14.87 10.49
N ALA A 514 -5.83 15.49 9.42
CA ALA A 514 -5.08 16.73 9.54
C ALA A 514 -5.96 17.93 9.92
N THR A 515 -5.49 18.71 10.87
CA THR A 515 -6.05 20.02 11.27
C THR A 515 -5.12 21.18 10.89
N ARG A 516 -3.91 20.86 10.42
CA ARG A 516 -2.88 21.80 10.02
C ARG A 516 -1.94 21.12 9.03
N ILE A 517 -1.44 21.85 8.05
CA ILE A 517 -0.57 21.34 7.00
C ILE A 517 0.74 22.11 6.96
N TRP A 518 1.85 21.38 6.96
CA TRP A 518 3.18 21.90 6.65
C TRP A 518 3.58 21.39 5.27
N HIS A 519 3.49 22.25 4.26
CA HIS A 519 3.87 21.90 2.90
C HIS A 519 5.32 22.33 2.64
N LEU A 520 6.19 21.35 2.41
CA LEU A 520 7.58 21.55 2.04
C LEU A 520 7.68 21.82 0.54
N THR A 521 8.29 22.96 0.20
CA THR A 521 8.58 23.39 -1.17
C THR A 521 10.07 23.74 -1.31
N ASP A 522 10.53 23.95 -2.53
CA ASP A 522 11.92 24.39 -2.78
C ASP A 522 12.23 25.75 -2.15
N ASP A 523 11.22 26.60 -1.96
CA ASP A 523 11.33 27.92 -1.35
C ASP A 523 11.33 27.89 0.19
N GLY A 524 10.81 26.82 0.79
CA GLY A 524 10.72 26.67 2.24
C GLY A 524 9.52 25.84 2.67
N ILE A 525 9.04 26.07 3.89
CA ILE A 525 7.92 25.35 4.48
C ILE A 525 6.74 26.32 4.62
N GLU A 526 5.65 26.05 3.93
CA GLU A 526 4.39 26.75 4.08
C GLU A 526 3.60 26.14 5.25
N ASP A 527 3.16 26.97 6.18
CA ASP A 527 2.39 26.56 7.36
C ASP A 527 0.93 27.01 7.21
N PHE A 528 0.06 26.08 6.89
CA PHE A 528 -1.36 26.34 6.68
C PHE A 528 -2.19 25.83 7.86
N GLN A 529 -2.98 26.73 8.47
CA GLN A 529 -3.91 26.40 9.55
C GLN A 529 -5.29 26.05 8.97
N GLY A 530 -5.58 24.76 8.84
CA GLY A 530 -6.84 24.29 8.27
C GLY A 530 -6.76 22.81 7.86
N THR A 531 -7.85 22.30 7.31
CA THR A 531 -7.96 20.93 6.78
C THR A 531 -7.34 20.81 5.39
N TYR A 532 -7.15 19.58 4.93
CA TYR A 532 -6.64 19.30 3.58
C TYR A 532 -7.58 19.81 2.49
N ALA A 533 -8.88 19.61 2.67
CA ALA A 533 -9.89 20.12 1.74
C ALA A 533 -9.85 21.66 1.61
N GLU A 534 -9.61 22.38 2.73
CA GLU A 534 -9.46 23.84 2.71
C GLU A 534 -8.15 24.27 2.03
N TYR A 535 -7.08 23.49 2.20
CA TYR A 535 -5.79 23.73 1.55
C TYR A 535 -5.88 23.56 0.03
N MET A 536 -6.56 22.51 -0.44
CA MET A 536 -6.75 22.20 -1.87
C MET A 536 -7.83 23.06 -2.52
N ALA A 537 -8.69 23.75 -1.74
CA ALA A 537 -9.70 24.63 -2.31
C ALA A 537 -9.02 25.73 -3.16
N PRO A 538 -9.53 26.03 -4.37
CA PRO A 538 -8.95 27.06 -5.23
C PRO A 538 -9.08 28.41 -4.52
N THR A 539 -8.05 28.78 -3.76
CA THR A 539 -7.80 30.16 -3.36
C THR A 539 -7.49 30.89 -4.64
N GLY A 540 -8.26 31.92 -4.99
CA GLY A 540 -8.00 32.76 -6.17
C GLY A 540 -6.63 33.43 -6.07
N ARG A 541 -5.59 32.63 -6.10
CA ARG A 541 -4.17 32.98 -6.18
C ARG A 541 -3.59 32.50 -7.50
#